data_1f465ed34cf73aacc3053014bd5a7b93
#
_entry.id   1f465ed34cf73aacc3053014bd5a7b93
#
_cell.length_a   1.000
_cell.length_b   1.000
_cell.length_c   1.000
_cell.angle_alpha   90.00
_cell.angle_beta   90.00
_cell.angle_gamma   90.00
#
_symmetry.space_group_name_H-M   'P 1'
#
loop_
_entity.id
_entity.type
_entity.pdbx_description
1 polymer ?
#
loop_
_entity_poly.entity_id
_entity_poly.type
_entity_poly.pdbx_seq_one_letter_code
_entity_poly.pdbx_strand_id
1 'polypeptide(L)'
;MYCIAILTDQKQEGQKCSEYIRNYCTEKKVFPLIEIYQDQEQFFEWTRKTVPAVVFLALPGVSGLNAAEHLRSLYPKCGIIWCSDLDFSLHAFRMRIEYFFMKPVEEQKIKEGLSIWFERSKVI
;
A
#
# COMPACT_ATOMS: atom_id res chain seq x y z
N MET A 1 5.25 14.99 7.80
CA MET A 1 4.97 14.65 6.39
C MET A 1 4.82 13.15 6.26
N TYR A 2 3.76 12.70 5.61
CA TYR A 2 3.59 11.28 5.35
C TYR A 2 4.43 10.85 4.16
N CYS A 3 4.94 9.63 4.22
CA CYS A 3 5.54 8.99 3.07
C CYS A 3 4.67 7.78 2.72
N ILE A 4 4.22 7.70 1.49
CA ILE A 4 3.42 6.60 0.98
C ILE A 4 4.23 5.90 -0.10
N ALA A 5 4.40 4.60 0.04
CA ALA A 5 5.15 3.83 -0.93
C ALA A 5 4.22 2.95 -1.76
N ILE A 6 4.58 2.75 -3.01
CA ILE A 6 3.89 1.85 -3.92
C ILE A 6 4.90 0.78 -4.34
N LEU A 7 4.58 -0.48 -4.09
CA LEU A 7 5.40 -1.61 -4.53
C LEU A 7 4.61 -2.43 -5.54
N THR A 8 5.03 -2.41 -6.78
CA THR A 8 4.35 -3.09 -7.88
C THR A 8 5.37 -3.54 -8.92
N ASP A 9 5.07 -4.58 -9.65
CA ASP A 9 5.93 -5.04 -10.75
C ASP A 9 5.55 -4.38 -12.09
N GLN A 10 4.48 -3.56 -12.10
CA GLN A 10 3.97 -2.90 -13.30
C GLN A 10 4.13 -1.39 -13.19
N LYS A 11 5.05 -0.83 -13.97
CA LYS A 11 5.32 0.60 -13.91
C LYS A 11 4.08 1.46 -14.15
N GLN A 12 3.28 1.11 -15.17
CA GLN A 12 2.08 1.87 -15.49
C GLN A 12 1.04 1.80 -14.38
N GLU A 13 0.90 0.63 -13.77
CA GLU A 13 0.01 0.45 -12.63
C GLU A 13 0.45 1.33 -11.46
N GLY A 14 1.75 1.37 -11.20
CA GLY A 14 2.31 2.22 -10.16
C GLY A 14 2.02 3.69 -10.39
N GLN A 15 2.11 4.14 -11.64
CA GLN A 15 1.82 5.52 -11.99
C GLN A 15 0.35 5.86 -11.78
N LYS A 16 -0.55 4.94 -12.14
CA LYS A 16 -1.99 5.13 -11.90
C LYS A 16 -2.29 5.17 -10.41
N CYS A 17 -1.70 4.26 -9.64
CA CYS A 17 -1.86 4.24 -8.19
C CYS A 17 -1.40 5.57 -7.58
N SER A 18 -0.25 6.05 -8.01
CA SER A 18 0.28 7.32 -7.52
C SER A 18 -0.69 8.47 -7.79
N GLU A 19 -1.26 8.50 -8.98
CA GLU A 19 -2.24 9.52 -9.35
C GLU A 19 -3.49 9.45 -8.47
N TYR A 20 -4.03 8.25 -8.28
CA TYR A 20 -5.23 8.04 -7.47
C TYR A 20 -4.98 8.43 -6.01
N ILE A 21 -3.83 8.05 -5.47
CA ILE A 21 -3.45 8.41 -4.10
C ILE A 21 -3.32 9.92 -3.97
N ARG A 22 -2.66 10.55 -4.95
CA ARG A 22 -2.47 12.00 -4.94
C ARG A 22 -3.80 12.74 -5.00
N ASN A 23 -4.73 12.27 -5.84
CA ASN A 23 -6.05 12.87 -5.94
C ASN A 23 -6.79 12.81 -4.60
N TYR A 24 -6.78 11.66 -3.95
CA TYR A 24 -7.44 11.50 -2.66
C TYR A 24 -6.80 12.41 -1.61
N CYS A 25 -5.48 12.42 -1.54
CA CYS A 25 -4.77 13.21 -0.54
C CYS A 25 -4.98 14.71 -0.76
N THR A 26 -5.04 15.14 -2.01
CA THR A 26 -5.31 16.54 -2.34
C THR A 26 -6.69 16.95 -1.83
N GLU A 27 -7.69 16.10 -2.00
CA GLU A 27 -9.04 16.36 -1.48
C GLU A 27 -9.02 16.53 0.04
N LYS A 28 -8.14 15.80 0.73
CA LYS A 28 -8.01 15.88 2.19
C LYS A 28 -7.01 16.94 2.62
N LYS A 29 -6.45 17.69 1.69
CA LYS A 29 -5.43 18.74 1.94
C LYS A 29 -4.18 18.17 2.61
N VAL A 30 -3.81 16.95 2.22
CA VAL A 30 -2.60 16.27 2.67
C VAL A 30 -1.70 16.06 1.46
N PHE A 31 -0.41 16.32 1.61
CA PHE A 31 0.52 16.27 0.48
C PHE A 31 1.70 15.34 0.83
N PRO A 32 1.49 14.02 0.72
CA PRO A 32 2.54 13.05 1.07
C PRO A 32 3.62 12.98 0.01
N LEU A 33 4.79 12.52 0.42
CA LEU A 33 5.80 12.07 -0.51
C LEU A 33 5.39 10.67 -0.99
N ILE A 34 5.32 10.48 -2.30
CA ILE A 34 4.92 9.19 -2.89
C ILE A 34 6.10 8.61 -3.64
N GLU A 35 6.54 7.42 -3.24
CA GLU A 35 7.65 6.71 -3.86
C GLU A 35 7.15 5.42 -4.49
N ILE A 36 7.61 5.13 -5.72
CA ILE A 36 7.21 3.93 -6.46
C ILE A 36 8.42 3.01 -6.60
N TYR A 37 8.25 1.75 -6.21
CA TYR A 37 9.29 0.73 -6.32
C TYR A 37 8.79 -0.45 -7.13
N GLN A 38 9.64 -0.96 -8.01
CA GLN A 38 9.34 -2.16 -8.80
C GLN A 38 10.17 -3.36 -8.33
N ASP A 39 11.18 -3.12 -7.52
CA ASP A 39 12.10 -4.14 -7.01
C ASP A 39 11.94 -4.25 -5.50
N GLN A 40 11.63 -5.47 -5.02
CA GLN A 40 11.42 -5.70 -3.60
C GLN A 40 12.68 -5.43 -2.76
N GLU A 41 13.85 -5.80 -3.27
CA GLU A 41 15.09 -5.57 -2.54
C GLU A 41 15.33 -4.08 -2.33
N GLN A 42 15.16 -3.29 -3.38
CA GLN A 42 15.32 -1.85 -3.29
C GLN A 42 14.29 -1.23 -2.35
N PHE A 43 13.06 -1.73 -2.41
CA PHE A 43 12.00 -1.25 -1.55
C PHE A 43 12.33 -1.50 -0.07
N PHE A 44 12.67 -2.73 0.29
CA PHE A 44 12.96 -3.05 1.68
C PHE A 44 14.25 -2.40 2.18
N GLU A 45 15.22 -2.19 1.31
CA GLU A 45 16.42 -1.43 1.62
C GLU A 45 16.06 0.02 2.01
N TRP A 46 15.20 0.64 1.21
CA TRP A 46 14.74 2.00 1.47
C TRP A 46 13.96 2.09 2.79
N THR A 47 13.14 1.09 3.12
CA THR A 47 12.34 1.12 4.36
C THR A 47 13.21 1.10 5.61
N ARG A 48 14.44 0.65 5.52
CA ARG A 48 15.37 0.69 6.67
C ARG A 48 15.66 2.11 7.10
N LYS A 49 15.63 3.04 6.18
CA LYS A 49 15.92 4.45 6.45
C LYS A 49 14.66 5.28 6.62
N THR A 50 13.61 4.91 5.92
CA THR A 50 12.35 5.67 5.93
C THR A 50 11.19 4.68 5.98
N VAL A 51 10.55 4.56 7.14
CA VAL A 51 9.39 3.68 7.27
C VAL A 51 8.18 4.42 6.71
N PRO A 52 7.52 3.88 5.67
CA PRO A 52 6.35 4.55 5.11
C PRO A 52 5.16 4.48 6.06
N ALA A 53 4.31 5.49 6.00
CA ALA A 53 3.07 5.47 6.77
C ALA A 53 2.10 4.43 6.21
N VAL A 54 2.05 4.33 4.87
CA VAL A 54 1.19 3.40 4.15
C VAL A 54 1.97 2.84 2.97
N VAL A 55 1.77 1.56 2.69
CA VAL A 55 2.28 0.90 1.48
C VAL A 55 1.11 0.39 0.66
N PHE A 56 1.08 0.78 -0.61
CA PHE A 56 0.20 0.15 -1.58
C PHE A 56 0.98 -0.98 -2.25
N LEU A 57 0.52 -2.21 -2.02
CA LEU A 57 1.23 -3.42 -2.46
C LEU A 57 0.44 -4.08 -3.57
N ALA A 58 1.05 -4.22 -4.75
CA ALA A 58 0.38 -4.79 -5.92
C ALA A 58 1.32 -5.73 -6.69
N LEU A 59 1.87 -6.71 -5.98
CA LEU A 59 2.67 -7.77 -6.59
C LEU A 59 1.80 -9.00 -6.80
N PRO A 60 2.04 -9.76 -7.89
CA PRO A 60 1.20 -10.91 -8.19
C PRO A 60 1.50 -12.12 -7.33
N GLY A 61 0.49 -12.95 -7.10
CA GLY A 61 0.61 -14.28 -6.53
C GLY A 61 1.35 -14.33 -5.20
N VAL A 62 2.16 -15.37 -5.06
CA VAL A 62 2.91 -15.65 -3.83
C VAL A 62 3.92 -14.55 -3.51
N SER A 63 4.44 -13.89 -4.55
CA SER A 63 5.34 -12.74 -4.36
C SER A 63 4.67 -11.66 -3.52
N GLY A 64 3.43 -11.35 -3.83
CA GLY A 64 2.66 -10.36 -3.08
C GLY A 64 2.39 -10.81 -1.66
N LEU A 65 2.03 -12.07 -1.48
CA LEU A 65 1.79 -12.63 -0.15
C LEU A 65 3.06 -12.56 0.71
N ASN A 66 4.19 -12.97 0.15
CA ASN A 66 5.46 -12.94 0.87
C ASN A 66 5.88 -11.53 1.25
N ALA A 67 5.70 -10.59 0.32
CA ALA A 67 6.00 -9.19 0.59
C ALA A 67 5.11 -8.62 1.70
N ALA A 68 3.82 -8.95 1.67
CA ALA A 68 2.89 -8.50 2.70
C ALA A 68 3.27 -9.03 4.08
N GLU A 69 3.60 -10.32 4.16
CA GLU A 69 4.02 -10.94 5.42
C GLU A 69 5.30 -10.31 5.95
N HIS A 70 6.28 -10.11 5.06
CA HIS A 70 7.56 -9.52 5.45
C HIS A 70 7.37 -8.09 5.94
N LEU A 71 6.60 -7.30 5.22
CA LEU A 71 6.32 -5.91 5.58
C LEU A 71 5.62 -5.81 6.94
N ARG A 72 4.61 -6.63 7.16
CA ARG A 72 3.88 -6.64 8.42
C ARG A 72 4.76 -7.08 9.59
N SER A 73 5.64 -8.05 9.35
CA SER A 73 6.58 -8.52 10.35
C SER A 73 7.58 -7.44 10.77
N LEU A 74 8.10 -6.69 9.80
CA LEU A 74 9.07 -5.64 10.08
C LEU A 74 8.44 -4.39 10.68
N TYR A 75 7.26 -4.01 10.20
CA TYR A 75 6.63 -2.74 10.56
C TYR A 75 5.18 -2.96 10.94
N PRO A 76 4.93 -3.42 12.18
CA PRO A 76 3.56 -3.78 12.60
C PRO A 76 2.55 -2.66 12.53
N LYS A 77 3.00 -1.40 12.56
CA LYS A 77 2.11 -0.24 12.55
C LYS A 77 1.94 0.41 11.19
N CYS A 78 2.68 -0.07 10.20
CA CYS A 78 2.57 0.46 8.85
C CYS A 78 1.22 0.10 8.25
N GLY A 79 0.56 1.06 7.61
CA GLY A 79 -0.67 0.77 6.88
C GLY A 79 -0.34 0.00 5.60
N ILE A 80 -1.19 -0.97 5.26
CA ILE A 80 -1.00 -1.76 4.05
C ILE A 80 -2.32 -1.83 3.30
N ILE A 81 -2.30 -1.41 2.03
CA ILE A 81 -3.40 -1.61 1.10
C ILE A 81 -2.88 -2.59 0.06
N TRP A 82 -3.51 -3.75 -0.04
CA TRP A 82 -2.98 -4.87 -0.82
C TRP A 82 -3.93 -5.22 -1.95
N CYS A 83 -3.39 -5.24 -3.18
CA CYS A 83 -4.12 -5.65 -4.37
C CYS A 83 -3.43 -6.88 -4.96
N SER A 84 -4.19 -7.91 -5.29
CA SER A 84 -3.64 -9.15 -5.83
C SER A 84 -4.52 -9.70 -6.95
N ASP A 85 -3.91 -10.54 -7.78
CA ASP A 85 -4.63 -11.32 -8.80
C ASP A 85 -5.30 -12.57 -8.21
N LEU A 86 -4.93 -12.94 -6.98
CA LEU A 86 -5.49 -14.08 -6.26
C LEU A 86 -6.20 -13.61 -5.00
N ASP A 87 -7.14 -14.40 -4.52
CA ASP A 87 -7.90 -14.04 -3.33
C ASP A 87 -7.16 -14.44 -2.06
N PHE A 88 -6.44 -13.49 -1.48
CA PHE A 88 -5.75 -13.64 -0.22
C PHE A 88 -6.49 -12.94 0.93
N SER A 89 -7.80 -12.77 0.80
CA SER A 89 -8.57 -12.01 1.81
C SER A 89 -8.43 -12.58 3.22
N LEU A 90 -8.35 -13.89 3.37
CA LEU A 90 -8.18 -14.50 4.69
C LEU A 90 -6.80 -14.18 5.27
N HIS A 91 -5.75 -14.24 4.44
CA HIS A 91 -4.41 -13.86 4.87
C HIS A 91 -4.35 -12.39 5.25
N ALA A 92 -4.99 -11.54 4.45
CA ALA A 92 -5.06 -10.10 4.72
C ALA A 92 -5.74 -9.83 6.07
N PHE A 93 -6.83 -10.52 6.34
CA PHE A 93 -7.54 -10.40 7.61
C PHE A 93 -6.64 -10.78 8.78
N ARG A 94 -5.93 -11.89 8.68
CA ARG A 94 -5.05 -12.37 9.74
C ARG A 94 -3.87 -11.44 9.99
N MET A 95 -3.39 -10.77 8.93
CA MET A 95 -2.27 -9.83 9.03
C MET A 95 -2.71 -8.41 9.37
N ARG A 96 -3.99 -8.19 9.58
CA ARG A 96 -4.56 -6.88 9.88
C ARG A 96 -4.22 -5.86 8.79
N ILE A 97 -4.31 -6.31 7.53
CA ILE A 97 -4.17 -5.42 6.39
C ILE A 97 -5.35 -4.44 6.39
N GLU A 98 -5.08 -3.17 6.18
CA GLU A 98 -6.12 -2.14 6.21
C GLU A 98 -7.19 -2.38 5.16
N TYR A 99 -6.77 -2.79 3.96
CA TYR A 99 -7.72 -3.02 2.88
C TYR A 99 -7.11 -3.96 1.85
N PHE A 100 -7.85 -4.98 1.47
CA PHE A 100 -7.44 -5.93 0.43
C PHE A 100 -8.50 -5.94 -0.67
N PHE A 101 -8.05 -5.93 -1.92
CA PHE A 101 -8.98 -6.13 -3.05
C PHE A 101 -8.27 -6.86 -4.18
N MET A 102 -9.07 -7.49 -5.04
CA MET A 102 -8.52 -8.17 -6.21
C MET A 102 -8.45 -7.20 -7.39
N LYS A 103 -7.48 -7.45 -8.27
CA LYS A 103 -7.34 -6.65 -9.50
C LYS A 103 -8.63 -6.66 -10.31
N PRO A 104 -8.91 -5.60 -11.07
CA PRO A 104 -8.02 -4.52 -11.46
C PRO A 104 -7.89 -3.42 -10.40
N VAL A 105 -6.81 -2.64 -10.50
CA VAL A 105 -6.62 -1.47 -9.66
C VAL A 105 -7.59 -0.39 -10.12
N GLU A 106 -8.45 0.03 -9.20
CA GLU A 106 -9.47 1.04 -9.48
C GLU A 106 -9.35 2.17 -8.46
N GLU A 107 -9.61 3.38 -8.92
CA GLU A 107 -9.51 4.56 -8.06
C GLU A 107 -10.39 4.46 -6.82
N GLN A 108 -11.62 3.97 -6.98
CA GLN A 108 -12.55 3.84 -5.87
C GLN A 108 -12.02 2.91 -4.77
N LYS A 109 -11.38 1.82 -5.17
CA LYS A 109 -10.80 0.86 -4.23
C LYS A 109 -9.65 1.49 -3.43
N ILE A 110 -8.83 2.25 -4.10
CA ILE A 110 -7.72 2.95 -3.45
C ILE A 110 -8.26 3.97 -2.46
N LYS A 111 -9.28 4.72 -2.85
CA LYS A 111 -9.91 5.70 -1.97
C LYS A 111 -10.51 5.05 -0.72
N GLU A 112 -11.15 3.90 -0.89
CA GLU A 112 -11.71 3.15 0.24
C GLU A 112 -10.62 2.72 1.21
N GLY A 113 -9.52 2.17 0.69
CA GLY A 113 -8.41 1.74 1.52
C GLY A 113 -7.76 2.89 2.27
N LEU A 114 -7.52 3.99 1.59
CA LEU A 114 -6.95 5.18 2.22
C LEU A 114 -7.89 5.76 3.26
N SER A 115 -9.18 5.76 2.99
CA SER A 115 -10.18 6.23 3.93
C SER A 115 -10.13 5.45 5.24
N ILE A 116 -10.04 4.13 5.15
CA ILE A 116 -9.93 3.26 6.32
C ILE A 116 -8.66 3.59 7.11
N TRP A 117 -7.53 3.74 6.42
CA TRP A 117 -6.28 4.07 7.07
C TRP A 117 -6.34 5.43 7.76
N PHE A 118 -6.87 6.45 7.08
CA PHE A 118 -6.99 7.79 7.66
C PHE A 118 -7.89 7.79 8.89
N GLU A 119 -8.98 7.06 8.87
CA GLU A 119 -9.88 6.96 10.03
C GLU A 119 -9.18 6.34 11.24
N ARG A 120 -8.41 5.28 11.01
CA ARG A 120 -7.65 4.64 12.08
C ARG A 120 -6.58 5.57 12.65
N SER A 121 -5.95 6.37 11.80
CA SER A 121 -4.89 7.28 12.22
C SER A 121 -5.39 8.42 13.09
N LYS A 122 -6.67 8.76 12.98
CA LYS A 122 -7.27 9.84 13.78
C LYS A 122 -7.63 9.42 15.19
N VAL A 123 -7.62 8.15 15.48
CA VAL A 123 -8.13 7.59 16.75
C VAL A 123 -7.05 7.60 17.84
N ILE A 124 -6.12 8.47 17.75
CA ILE A 124 -5.05 8.52 18.75
C ILE A 124 -5.32 9.61 19.78
#